data_a094bb8d25b8cdbd9e94510875aea3a4
#
_entry.id   a094bb8d25b8cdbd9e94510875aea3a4
#
_cell.length_a   1.000
_cell.length_b   1.000
_cell.length_c   1.000
_cell.angle_alpha   90.00
_cell.angle_beta   90.00
_cell.angle_gamma   90.00
#
_symmetry.space_group_name_H-M   'P 1'
#
loop_
_entity.id
_entity.type
_entity.pdbx_description
1 polymer ?
#
loop_
_entity_poly.entity_id
_entity_poly.type
_entity_poly.pdbx_seq_one_letter_code
_entity_poly.pdbx_strand_id
1 'polypeptide(L)'
;MSPVIPIRAAPSEGCSDAPVLQNVIRERGQREVFCGLTGIIWLHRKIQDAFFLVVGSRTCAHLIQSAAGVMIFAEPRFATAIIDERDLAGLADVNTELDRVVTRLLERRPEIKLLFLVGSCPSEVIKLDLSRAASRLSVRFSPDVRVLSYSGSGIETTFTQGEDACLAALVPNLPAEAADAPPSLMVVGTLADVVEDQFVRLFAQLGISDRGPVHFVPPRRAGAMPAVGPNTRLLLAQPFLADTARVLEARGAKRLPAPFPLGAEGTTLWLQAAATAFNVDPATFERATAPGRERARSALARQRAQLEGKRIFFFPDSQLEIPIARFLARELGMQLTEVGSPYLHRQHLAEELALLPAGTVLSEGQDVEKQLDRCRAARPDIAVCGLGLANPLEAEGMTTKWSIELVFTPIQGYDQAGDLAELFSRPLLRRLKLVA
;
A
#
# COMPACT_ATOMS: atom_id res chain seq x y z
N MET A 1 -14.66 34.86 11.42
CA MET A 1 -15.11 33.79 10.52
C MET A 1 -14.28 33.91 9.24
N SER A 2 -13.20 33.17 9.14
CA SER A 2 -12.38 33.10 7.91
C SER A 2 -12.89 31.96 7.02
N PRO A 3 -12.94 32.15 5.71
CA PRO A 3 -13.50 31.14 4.81
C PRO A 3 -12.57 29.94 4.71
N VAL A 4 -13.12 28.75 4.89
CA VAL A 4 -12.48 27.48 4.57
C VAL A 4 -12.30 27.41 3.05
N ILE A 5 -11.06 27.44 2.59
CA ILE A 5 -10.72 27.28 1.18
C ILE A 5 -10.67 25.76 0.92
N PRO A 6 -11.54 25.19 0.08
CA PRO A 6 -11.40 23.81 -0.33
C PRO A 6 -10.20 23.68 -1.27
N ILE A 7 -9.25 22.82 -0.94
CA ILE A 7 -8.14 22.45 -1.84
C ILE A 7 -8.74 21.70 -3.04
N ARG A 8 -9.07 22.42 -4.09
CA ARG A 8 -9.30 21.88 -5.42
C ARG A 8 -7.94 21.79 -6.12
N ALA A 9 -7.44 20.58 -6.33
CA ALA A 9 -6.40 20.36 -7.32
C ALA A 9 -6.95 20.77 -8.69
N ALA A 10 -6.33 21.77 -9.32
CA ALA A 10 -6.62 22.13 -10.69
C ALA A 10 -6.09 21.02 -11.63
N PRO A 11 -6.83 20.66 -12.70
CA PRO A 11 -6.30 19.76 -13.71
C PRO A 11 -5.22 20.50 -14.50
N SER A 12 -3.99 19.97 -14.48
CA SER A 12 -2.96 20.38 -15.44
C SER A 12 -3.32 19.82 -16.81
N GLU A 13 -3.63 20.70 -17.75
CA GLU A 13 -3.74 20.39 -19.17
C GLU A 13 -2.34 20.08 -19.71
N GLY A 14 -2.19 18.92 -20.37
CA GLY A 14 -1.04 18.62 -21.22
C GLY A 14 -0.45 17.24 -21.06
N CYS A 15 -1.07 16.23 -21.61
CA CYS A 15 -0.47 15.22 -22.49
C CYS A 15 -1.56 14.28 -23.03
N SER A 16 -1.87 14.40 -24.29
CA SER A 16 -2.74 13.51 -25.05
C SER A 16 -1.93 12.29 -25.44
N ASP A 17 -2.38 11.10 -25.03
CA ASP A 17 -2.34 9.78 -25.66
C ASP A 17 -2.43 8.64 -24.63
N ALA A 18 -3.19 8.84 -23.55
CA ALA A 18 -3.62 7.69 -22.75
C ALA A 18 -4.88 7.10 -23.40
N PRO A 19 -5.04 5.76 -23.46
CA PRO A 19 -6.25 5.15 -23.96
C PRO A 19 -7.44 5.72 -23.19
N VAL A 20 -8.43 6.23 -23.93
CA VAL A 20 -9.64 6.84 -23.38
C VAL A 20 -10.34 5.76 -22.54
N LEU A 21 -10.17 5.82 -21.24
CA LEU A 21 -10.98 5.03 -20.30
C LEU A 21 -12.42 5.54 -20.41
N GLN A 22 -13.17 4.96 -21.34
CA GLN A 22 -14.60 5.20 -21.51
C GLN A 22 -15.29 4.54 -20.32
N ASN A 23 -16.03 5.34 -19.55
CA ASN A 23 -16.95 4.94 -18.51
C ASN A 23 -16.34 4.46 -17.18
N VAL A 24 -15.69 5.37 -16.43
CA VAL A 24 -15.45 5.17 -15.00
C VAL A 24 -16.71 5.60 -14.24
N ILE A 25 -17.31 4.68 -13.51
CA ILE A 25 -18.44 4.95 -12.60
C ILE A 25 -17.84 5.66 -11.38
N ARG A 26 -18.31 6.88 -11.09
CA ARG A 26 -17.87 7.63 -9.91
C ARG A 26 -18.92 7.56 -8.82
N GLU A 27 -18.48 7.16 -7.62
CA GLU A 27 -19.38 6.93 -6.50
C GLU A 27 -18.97 7.73 -5.27
N ARG A 28 -19.99 8.20 -4.56
CA ARG A 28 -19.85 8.89 -3.27
C ARG A 28 -21.02 8.50 -2.41
N GLY A 29 -20.78 7.61 -1.47
CA GLY A 29 -21.80 7.11 -0.56
C GLY A 29 -21.17 6.53 0.70
N GLN A 30 -21.86 5.56 1.27
CA GLN A 30 -21.38 4.85 2.46
C GLN A 30 -20.12 4.06 2.13
N ARG A 31 -19.15 4.13 3.06
CA ARG A 31 -17.88 3.41 2.98
C ARG A 31 -17.88 2.27 3.98
N GLU A 32 -17.32 1.14 3.59
CA GLU A 32 -17.09 0.01 4.47
C GLU A 32 -15.67 -0.53 4.25
N VAL A 33 -14.70 0.20 4.79
CA VAL A 33 -13.27 -0.09 4.66
C VAL A 33 -12.58 0.11 6.00
N PHE A 34 -11.44 -0.56 6.17
CA PHE A 34 -10.55 -0.26 7.29
C PHE A 34 -9.95 1.14 7.15
N CYS A 35 -9.64 1.77 8.29
CA CYS A 35 -8.92 3.04 8.31
C CYS A 35 -7.41 2.85 8.11
N GLY A 36 -6.70 3.95 7.88
CA GLY A 36 -5.26 3.95 7.66
C GLY A 36 -4.43 3.46 8.85
N LEU A 37 -5.00 3.39 10.07
CA LEU A 37 -4.32 2.79 11.23
C LEU A 37 -3.93 1.33 10.98
N THR A 38 -4.63 0.62 10.11
CA THR A 38 -4.31 -0.76 9.75
C THR A 38 -2.90 -0.90 9.17
N GLY A 39 -2.39 0.12 8.49
CA GLY A 39 -1.02 0.17 7.96
C GLY A 39 0.07 -0.04 9.02
N ILE A 40 -0.21 0.31 10.28
CA ILE A 40 0.75 0.11 11.38
C ILE A 40 1.13 -1.36 11.53
N ILE A 41 0.22 -2.31 11.22
CA ILE A 41 0.43 -3.74 11.42
C ILE A 41 1.63 -4.28 10.62
N TRP A 42 1.87 -3.77 9.41
CA TRP A 42 3.03 -4.17 8.62
C TRP A 42 4.19 -3.20 8.71
N LEU A 43 3.93 -1.89 8.88
CA LEU A 43 4.97 -0.87 9.00
C LEU A 43 5.86 -1.07 10.23
N HIS A 44 5.27 -1.38 11.42
CA HIS A 44 6.03 -1.60 12.64
C HIS A 44 6.94 -2.84 12.56
N ARG A 45 6.61 -3.81 11.70
CA ARG A 45 7.46 -4.98 11.45
C ARG A 45 8.63 -4.62 10.54
N LYS A 46 8.39 -3.73 9.57
CA LYS A 46 9.38 -3.36 8.56
C LYS A 46 10.47 -2.44 9.14
N ILE A 47 10.08 -1.39 9.86
CA ILE A 47 11.03 -0.42 10.43
C ILE A 47 11.33 -0.83 11.88
N GLN A 48 12.41 -1.58 12.08
CA GLN A 48 12.70 -2.33 13.32
C GLN A 48 12.97 -1.45 14.55
N ASP A 49 13.45 -0.22 14.38
CA ASP A 49 13.72 0.76 15.43
C ASP A 49 12.73 1.93 15.43
N ALA A 50 11.59 1.77 14.73
CA ALA A 50 10.48 2.69 14.80
C ALA A 50 9.42 2.22 15.79
N PHE A 51 8.71 3.19 16.37
CA PHE A 51 7.55 2.96 17.21
C PHE A 51 6.37 3.81 16.74
N PHE A 52 5.16 3.26 16.78
CA PHE A 52 3.94 3.91 16.31
C PHE A 52 3.03 4.20 17.51
N LEU A 53 2.92 5.46 17.90
CA LEU A 53 2.03 5.90 18.96
C LEU A 53 0.75 6.47 18.36
N VAL A 54 -0.32 5.69 18.39
CA VAL A 54 -1.65 6.14 17.97
C VAL A 54 -2.21 7.11 18.99
N VAL A 55 -2.63 8.28 18.54
CA VAL A 55 -3.34 9.26 19.38
C VAL A 55 -4.83 9.08 19.10
N GLY A 56 -5.54 8.34 19.96
CA GLY A 56 -6.88 7.89 19.66
C GLY A 56 -7.68 7.35 20.84
N SER A 57 -8.83 6.76 20.53
CA SER A 57 -9.73 6.18 21.53
C SER A 57 -9.32 4.77 21.93
N ARG A 58 -9.97 4.24 22.98
CA ARG A 58 -9.85 2.83 23.38
C ARG A 58 -10.28 1.87 22.28
N THR A 59 -11.25 2.26 21.45
CA THR A 59 -11.68 1.47 20.28
C THR A 59 -10.56 1.32 19.25
N CYS A 60 -9.80 2.40 18.96
CA CYS A 60 -8.64 2.34 18.10
C CYS A 60 -7.57 1.39 18.66
N ALA A 61 -7.30 1.46 19.97
CA ALA A 61 -6.37 0.57 20.63
C ALA A 61 -6.80 -0.89 20.51
N HIS A 62 -8.07 -1.18 20.77
CA HIS A 62 -8.62 -2.53 20.69
C HIS A 62 -8.53 -3.09 19.26
N LEU A 63 -8.92 -2.31 18.27
CA LEU A 63 -8.87 -2.72 16.86
C LEU A 63 -7.44 -3.14 16.45
N ILE A 64 -6.45 -2.28 16.72
CA ILE A 64 -5.06 -2.55 16.33
C ILE A 64 -4.50 -3.74 17.11
N GLN A 65 -4.76 -3.83 18.43
CA GLN A 65 -4.28 -4.93 19.25
C GLN A 65 -4.90 -6.26 18.84
N SER A 66 -6.20 -6.29 18.52
CA SER A 66 -6.90 -7.50 18.09
C SER A 66 -6.39 -7.97 16.72
N ALA A 67 -6.29 -7.06 15.74
CA ALA A 67 -5.76 -7.37 14.42
C ALA A 67 -4.29 -7.81 14.49
N ALA A 68 -3.47 -7.11 15.27
CA ALA A 68 -2.08 -7.43 15.48
C ALA A 68 -1.88 -8.73 16.28
N GLY A 69 -2.71 -8.99 17.28
CA GLY A 69 -2.60 -10.19 18.13
C GLY A 69 -2.77 -11.50 17.37
N VAL A 70 -3.54 -11.49 16.28
CA VAL A 70 -3.71 -12.65 15.39
C VAL A 70 -2.53 -12.82 14.42
N MET A 71 -1.81 -11.73 14.11
CA MET A 71 -0.82 -11.68 13.02
C MET A 71 0.62 -11.45 13.49
N ILE A 72 0.83 -11.16 14.78
CA ILE A 72 2.14 -10.79 15.32
C ILE A 72 2.68 -11.88 16.23
N PHE A 73 3.74 -12.53 15.77
CA PHE A 73 4.59 -13.41 16.59
C PHE A 73 5.85 -12.67 17.11
N ALA A 74 5.91 -11.35 16.97
CA ALA A 74 7.02 -10.51 17.36
C ALA A 74 6.55 -9.44 18.36
N GLU A 75 7.50 -8.83 19.06
CA GLU A 75 7.24 -7.72 19.98
C GLU A 75 6.51 -6.57 19.29
N PRO A 76 5.35 -6.12 19.77
CA PRO A 76 4.62 -5.02 19.17
C PRO A 76 5.37 -3.69 19.40
N ARG A 77 5.65 -2.97 18.32
CA ARG A 77 6.24 -1.62 18.37
C ARG A 77 5.20 -0.55 18.06
N PHE A 78 4.05 -0.68 18.73
CA PHE A 78 2.99 0.33 18.70
C PHE A 78 2.26 0.37 20.05
N ALA A 79 1.66 1.52 20.34
CA ALA A 79 0.80 1.74 21.50
C ALA A 79 -0.24 2.81 21.16
N THR A 80 -1.17 3.05 22.09
CA THR A 80 -2.18 4.12 21.95
C THR A 80 -2.11 5.07 23.13
N ALA A 81 -1.94 6.37 22.84
CA ALA A 81 -2.22 7.44 23.76
C ALA A 81 -3.74 7.68 23.74
N ILE A 82 -4.41 7.35 24.84
CA ILE A 82 -5.87 7.39 24.88
C ILE A 82 -6.36 8.83 25.03
N ILE A 83 -7.21 9.25 24.10
CA ILE A 83 -8.05 10.46 24.21
C ILE A 83 -9.34 10.01 24.90
N ASP A 84 -9.62 10.57 26.07
CA ASP A 84 -10.81 10.26 26.85
C ASP A 84 -11.92 11.32 26.67
N GLU A 85 -13.03 11.15 27.41
CA GLU A 85 -14.16 12.05 27.32
C GLU A 85 -13.84 13.48 27.81
N ARG A 86 -12.90 13.64 28.72
CA ARG A 86 -12.46 14.96 29.22
C ARG A 86 -11.65 15.70 28.16
N ASP A 87 -10.81 14.96 27.42
CA ASP A 87 -10.04 15.49 26.32
C ASP A 87 -10.96 15.95 25.19
N LEU A 88 -11.96 15.10 24.84
CA LEU A 88 -12.96 15.42 23.82
C LEU A 88 -13.83 16.62 24.19
N ALA A 89 -14.11 16.80 25.49
CA ALA A 89 -14.85 17.94 25.99
C ALA A 89 -14.01 19.21 26.16
N GLY A 90 -12.70 19.17 25.86
CA GLY A 90 -11.79 20.31 26.01
C GLY A 90 -11.49 20.67 27.48
N LEU A 91 -11.70 19.73 28.41
CA LEU A 91 -11.50 19.92 29.84
C LEU A 91 -10.08 19.56 30.32
N ALA A 92 -9.23 19.04 29.42
CA ALA A 92 -7.85 18.67 29.69
C ALA A 92 -6.93 19.22 28.61
N ASP A 93 -5.66 19.47 28.95
CA ASP A 93 -4.63 19.84 27.97
C ASP A 93 -4.03 18.58 27.34
N VAL A 94 -4.60 18.17 26.22
CA VAL A 94 -4.18 16.98 25.45
C VAL A 94 -2.72 17.05 25.04
N ASN A 95 -2.16 18.25 24.76
CA ASN A 95 -0.76 18.40 24.37
C ASN A 95 0.17 18.06 25.55
N THR A 96 -0.11 18.58 26.74
CA THR A 96 0.68 18.27 27.94
C THR A 96 0.62 16.78 28.27
N GLU A 97 -0.55 16.17 28.14
CA GLU A 97 -0.69 14.71 28.38
C GLU A 97 0.07 13.90 27.32
N LEU A 98 -0.01 14.26 26.04
CA LEU A 98 0.75 13.61 24.96
C LEU A 98 2.27 13.71 25.24
N ASP A 99 2.77 14.87 25.63
CA ASP A 99 4.19 15.06 25.97
C ASP A 99 4.62 14.16 27.13
N ARG A 100 3.77 14.00 28.14
CA ARG A 100 4.00 13.10 29.29
C ARG A 100 4.04 11.63 28.85
N VAL A 101 3.10 11.22 28.00
CA VAL A 101 3.02 9.84 27.49
C VAL A 101 4.26 9.52 26.65
N VAL A 102 4.67 10.41 25.74
CA VAL A 102 5.86 10.25 24.90
C VAL A 102 7.11 10.16 25.76
N THR A 103 7.27 11.05 26.75
CA THR A 103 8.43 11.03 27.64
C THR A 103 8.54 9.70 28.36
N ARG A 104 7.48 9.20 28.97
CA ARG A 104 7.46 7.90 29.64
C ARG A 104 7.71 6.72 28.68
N LEU A 105 7.21 6.80 27.47
CA LEU A 105 7.48 5.78 26.45
C LEU A 105 8.98 5.69 26.15
N LEU A 106 9.61 6.81 25.86
CA LEU A 106 11.03 6.87 25.50
C LEU A 106 11.96 6.52 26.67
N GLU A 107 11.59 6.85 27.90
CA GLU A 107 12.30 6.39 29.11
C GLU A 107 12.28 4.87 29.27
N ARG A 108 11.16 4.22 28.90
CA ARG A 108 11.00 2.75 29.00
C ARG A 108 11.55 1.99 27.78
N ARG A 109 11.64 2.68 26.63
CA ARG A 109 12.04 2.11 25.35
C ARG A 109 13.15 2.95 24.71
N PRO A 110 14.37 2.96 25.26
CA PRO A 110 15.49 3.79 24.78
C PRO A 110 16.03 3.36 23.41
N GLU A 111 15.67 2.16 22.95
CA GLU A 111 16.01 1.67 21.62
C GLU A 111 15.25 2.36 20.49
N ILE A 112 14.16 3.09 20.77
CA ILE A 112 13.38 3.81 19.76
C ILE A 112 14.22 4.93 19.18
N LYS A 113 14.41 4.94 17.86
CA LYS A 113 15.11 6.00 17.12
C LYS A 113 14.18 6.83 16.26
N LEU A 114 13.02 6.26 15.91
CA LEU A 114 11.98 6.91 15.11
C LEU A 114 10.62 6.69 15.77
N LEU A 115 9.95 7.77 16.13
CA LEU A 115 8.60 7.73 16.72
C LEU A 115 7.61 8.36 15.77
N PHE A 116 6.58 7.62 15.38
CA PHE A 116 5.45 8.15 14.64
C PHE A 116 4.28 8.45 15.59
N LEU A 117 3.82 9.70 15.61
CA LEU A 117 2.53 10.08 16.19
C LEU A 117 1.45 9.88 15.11
N VAL A 118 0.58 8.92 15.33
CA VAL A 118 -0.41 8.53 14.31
C VAL A 118 -1.78 9.09 14.68
N GLY A 119 -2.28 10.00 13.86
CA GLY A 119 -3.61 10.58 14.01
C GLY A 119 -4.72 9.55 13.80
N SER A 120 -5.79 9.69 14.56
CA SER A 120 -7.00 8.89 14.45
C SER A 120 -8.22 9.80 14.36
N CYS A 121 -9.41 9.23 14.10
CA CYS A 121 -10.65 10.02 14.04
C CYS A 121 -10.87 10.92 15.27
N PRO A 122 -10.71 10.46 16.54
CA PRO A 122 -10.82 11.35 17.68
C PRO A 122 -9.85 12.52 17.68
N SER A 123 -8.57 12.31 17.33
CA SER A 123 -7.58 13.38 17.30
C SER A 123 -7.89 14.44 16.23
N GLU A 124 -8.47 14.04 15.11
CA GLU A 124 -8.90 14.96 14.05
C GLU A 124 -10.18 15.72 14.40
N VAL A 125 -11.15 15.05 15.05
CA VAL A 125 -12.37 15.71 15.52
C VAL A 125 -12.06 16.86 16.47
N ILE A 126 -11.12 16.67 17.41
CA ILE A 126 -10.68 17.74 18.32
C ILE A 126 -9.64 18.68 17.70
N LYS A 127 -9.28 18.45 16.43
CA LYS A 127 -8.28 19.25 15.69
C LYS A 127 -6.93 19.35 16.40
N LEU A 128 -6.48 18.23 16.96
CA LEU A 128 -5.17 18.14 17.59
C LEU A 128 -4.06 18.23 16.53
N ASP A 129 -3.23 19.26 16.61
CA ASP A 129 -2.11 19.46 15.68
C ASP A 129 -0.93 18.55 16.04
N LEU A 130 -0.97 17.32 15.51
CA LEU A 130 0.10 16.32 15.71
C LEU A 130 1.40 16.69 14.98
N SER A 131 1.34 17.48 13.92
CA SER A 131 2.54 17.96 13.22
C SER A 131 3.34 18.90 14.10
N ARG A 132 2.65 19.86 14.75
CA ARG A 132 3.27 20.76 15.72
C ARG A 132 3.80 20.01 16.95
N ALA A 133 3.05 19.02 17.44
CA ALA A 133 3.50 18.18 18.54
C ALA A 133 4.76 17.37 18.16
N ALA A 134 4.77 16.76 16.99
CA ALA A 134 5.94 16.02 16.49
C ALA A 134 7.18 16.91 16.37
N SER A 135 7.02 18.11 15.81
CA SER A 135 8.12 19.09 15.68
C SER A 135 8.69 19.49 17.06
N ARG A 136 7.83 19.80 18.03
CA ARG A 136 8.22 20.14 19.40
C ARG A 136 8.95 19.01 20.09
N LEU A 137 8.43 17.79 19.99
CA LEU A 137 9.02 16.58 20.58
C LEU A 137 10.33 16.19 19.89
N SER A 138 10.41 16.32 18.56
CA SER A 138 11.68 16.11 17.83
C SER A 138 12.80 17.02 18.34
N VAL A 139 12.54 18.29 18.59
CA VAL A 139 13.53 19.22 19.16
C VAL A 139 13.93 18.80 20.57
N ARG A 140 12.95 18.41 21.39
CA ARG A 140 13.19 18.00 22.78
C ARG A 140 14.05 16.73 22.92
N PHE A 141 13.89 15.75 22.03
CA PHE A 141 14.57 14.47 22.09
C PHE A 141 15.71 14.30 21.06
N SER A 142 16.05 15.39 20.33
CA SER A 142 17.20 15.42 19.43
C SER A 142 18.52 15.30 20.20
N PRO A 143 19.54 14.59 19.65
CA PRO A 143 19.57 13.87 18.37
C PRO A 143 19.09 12.41 18.45
N ASP A 144 18.72 11.93 19.64
CA ASP A 144 18.53 10.50 19.90
C ASP A 144 17.30 9.92 19.24
N VAL A 145 16.20 10.69 19.21
CA VAL A 145 14.92 10.26 18.67
C VAL A 145 14.35 11.30 17.71
N ARG A 146 13.96 10.86 16.53
CA ARG A 146 13.18 11.67 15.58
C ARG A 146 11.70 11.37 15.75
N VAL A 147 10.87 12.43 15.88
CA VAL A 147 9.42 12.29 16.01
C VAL A 147 8.76 12.84 14.75
N LEU A 148 7.93 12.03 14.10
CA LEU A 148 7.16 12.37 12.91
C LEU A 148 5.67 12.19 13.19
N SER A 149 4.82 12.74 12.32
CA SER A 149 3.37 12.53 12.41
C SER A 149 2.76 12.26 11.06
N TYR A 150 1.70 11.46 11.04
CA TYR A 150 0.83 11.28 9.89
C TYR A 150 -0.60 10.95 10.32
N SER A 151 -1.58 11.12 9.41
CA SER A 151 -2.95 10.71 9.64
C SER A 151 -3.16 9.25 9.25
N GLY A 152 -3.76 8.47 10.15
CA GLY A 152 -4.29 7.14 9.90
C GLY A 152 -5.80 7.10 10.12
N SER A 153 -6.47 8.26 10.22
CA SER A 153 -7.89 8.33 10.55
C SER A 153 -8.77 7.80 9.43
N GLY A 154 -9.92 7.21 9.79
CA GLY A 154 -10.91 6.76 8.80
C GLY A 154 -11.72 7.91 8.17
N ILE A 155 -11.51 9.16 8.62
CA ILE A 155 -12.12 10.36 8.03
C ILE A 155 -11.36 10.74 6.75
N GLU A 156 -10.03 10.76 6.82
CA GLU A 156 -9.17 11.22 5.73
C GLU A 156 -8.52 10.08 4.95
N THR A 157 -8.20 8.96 5.60
CA THR A 157 -7.47 7.86 4.99
C THR A 157 -8.26 6.57 4.99
N THR A 158 -8.11 5.80 3.92
CA THR A 158 -8.56 4.42 3.89
C THR A 158 -7.38 3.49 4.16
N PHE A 159 -7.66 2.24 4.31
CA PHE A 159 -6.85 1.08 4.53
C PHE A 159 -5.33 1.22 4.18
N THR A 160 -4.98 1.16 2.90
CA THR A 160 -3.57 1.21 2.45
C THR A 160 -2.98 2.61 2.41
N GLN A 161 -3.82 3.64 2.42
CA GLN A 161 -3.35 5.03 2.46
C GLN A 161 -2.63 5.39 3.75
N GLY A 162 -2.81 4.60 4.83
CA GLY A 162 -2.01 4.74 6.04
C GLY A 162 -0.51 4.50 5.80
N GLU A 163 -0.16 3.56 4.90
CA GLU A 163 1.23 3.37 4.49
C GLU A 163 1.72 4.56 3.67
N ASP A 164 0.95 5.01 2.68
CA ASP A 164 1.33 6.16 1.86
C ASP A 164 1.57 7.42 2.72
N ALA A 165 0.66 7.72 3.65
CA ALA A 165 0.79 8.84 4.57
C ALA A 165 2.04 8.73 5.46
N CYS A 166 2.33 7.52 5.98
CA CYS A 166 3.53 7.25 6.77
C CYS A 166 4.82 7.49 5.97
N LEU A 167 4.91 6.93 4.77
CA LEU A 167 6.08 7.07 3.91
C LEU A 167 6.23 8.51 3.39
N ALA A 168 5.14 9.18 3.04
CA ALA A 168 5.17 10.59 2.66
C ALA A 168 5.68 11.49 3.80
N ALA A 169 5.35 11.18 5.07
CA ALA A 169 5.89 11.87 6.24
C ALA A 169 7.38 11.54 6.48
N LEU A 170 7.85 10.35 6.09
CA LEU A 170 9.25 9.95 6.22
C LEU A 170 10.16 10.63 5.18
N VAL A 171 9.70 10.76 3.93
CA VAL A 171 10.50 11.24 2.79
C VAL A 171 11.19 12.58 3.03
N PRO A 172 10.58 13.63 3.63
CA PRO A 172 11.29 14.89 3.91
C PRO A 172 12.52 14.75 4.80
N ASN A 173 12.60 13.64 5.55
CA ASN A 173 13.69 13.34 6.49
C ASN A 173 14.80 12.47 5.90
N LEU A 174 14.66 12.03 4.65
CA LEU A 174 15.73 11.34 3.94
C LEU A 174 16.89 12.32 3.68
N PRO A 175 18.16 11.88 3.70
CA PRO A 175 19.28 12.71 3.33
C PRO A 175 19.16 13.27 1.90
N ALA A 176 19.74 14.41 1.64
CA ALA A 176 19.89 14.90 0.27
C ALA A 176 21.00 14.10 -0.44
N GLU A 177 20.80 13.84 -1.73
CA GLU A 177 21.82 13.24 -2.59
C GLU A 177 23.01 14.19 -2.77
N ALA A 178 24.22 13.66 -2.77
CA ALA A 178 25.42 14.44 -3.09
C ALA A 178 25.41 14.81 -4.58
N ALA A 179 26.02 15.94 -4.93
CA ALA A 179 25.99 16.46 -6.31
C ALA A 179 26.64 15.51 -7.33
N ASP A 180 27.62 14.73 -6.89
CA ASP A 180 28.38 13.75 -7.68
C ASP A 180 27.94 12.29 -7.41
N ALA A 181 26.81 12.09 -6.78
CA ALA A 181 26.32 10.75 -6.48
C ALA A 181 26.05 9.94 -7.74
N PRO A 182 26.41 8.65 -7.77
CA PRO A 182 26.07 7.78 -8.89
C PRO A 182 24.55 7.57 -8.98
N PRO A 183 24.02 7.17 -10.14
CA PRO A 183 22.62 6.76 -10.24
C PRO A 183 22.29 5.68 -9.21
N SER A 184 21.15 5.82 -8.53
CA SER A 184 20.66 4.85 -7.54
C SER A 184 19.28 4.35 -7.92
N LEU A 185 18.96 3.10 -7.58
CA LEU A 185 17.61 2.55 -7.69
C LEU A 185 16.95 2.57 -6.31
N MET A 186 15.79 3.20 -6.21
CA MET A 186 15.00 3.25 -4.99
C MET A 186 13.67 2.52 -5.21
N VAL A 187 13.53 1.35 -4.62
CA VAL A 187 12.28 0.57 -4.58
C VAL A 187 11.45 1.05 -3.41
N VAL A 188 10.22 1.48 -3.67
CA VAL A 188 9.35 2.08 -2.65
C VAL A 188 8.07 1.27 -2.46
N GLY A 189 7.77 1.01 -1.20
CA GLY A 189 6.63 0.24 -0.72
C GLY A 189 7.07 -0.83 0.26
N THR A 190 6.25 -1.07 1.28
CA THR A 190 6.53 -2.10 2.26
C THR A 190 6.40 -3.47 1.61
N LEU A 191 7.50 -4.18 1.53
CA LEU A 191 7.58 -5.55 1.00
C LEU A 191 7.89 -6.52 2.13
N ALA A 192 7.36 -7.74 2.05
CA ALA A 192 7.79 -8.83 2.91
C ALA A 192 9.28 -9.14 2.68
N ASP A 193 9.99 -9.55 3.72
CA ASP A 193 11.44 -9.78 3.63
C ASP A 193 11.82 -10.79 2.54
N VAL A 194 11.02 -11.85 2.36
CA VAL A 194 11.23 -12.85 1.30
C VAL A 194 11.12 -12.27 -0.12
N VAL A 195 10.25 -11.28 -0.30
CA VAL A 195 10.09 -10.55 -1.57
C VAL A 195 11.25 -9.60 -1.80
N GLU A 196 11.62 -8.86 -0.77
CA GLU A 196 12.78 -7.97 -0.83
C GLU A 196 14.06 -8.72 -1.17
N ASP A 197 14.30 -9.87 -0.53
CA ASP A 197 15.44 -10.74 -0.79
C ASP A 197 15.43 -11.30 -2.23
N GLN A 198 14.25 -11.62 -2.77
CA GLN A 198 14.10 -12.01 -4.17
C GLN A 198 14.54 -10.88 -5.11
N PHE A 199 14.06 -9.65 -4.87
CA PHE A 199 14.42 -8.50 -5.71
C PHE A 199 15.88 -8.11 -5.57
N VAL A 200 16.47 -8.19 -4.37
CA VAL A 200 17.93 -7.99 -4.18
C VAL A 200 18.72 -8.94 -5.07
N ARG A 201 18.38 -10.24 -5.08
CA ARG A 201 19.06 -11.22 -5.95
C ARG A 201 18.86 -10.92 -7.44
N LEU A 202 17.64 -10.53 -7.85
CA LEU A 202 17.35 -10.19 -9.25
C LEU A 202 18.10 -8.94 -9.71
N PHE A 203 18.17 -7.88 -8.90
CA PHE A 203 18.95 -6.68 -9.23
C PHE A 203 20.46 -6.94 -9.29
N ALA A 204 20.98 -7.83 -8.45
CA ALA A 204 22.37 -8.28 -8.54
C ALA A 204 22.62 -9.09 -9.83
N GLN A 205 21.74 -10.03 -10.19
CA GLN A 205 21.84 -10.80 -11.44
C GLN A 205 21.72 -9.94 -12.69
N LEU A 206 20.96 -8.84 -12.62
CA LEU A 206 20.86 -7.83 -13.66
C LEU A 206 22.09 -6.91 -13.73
N GLY A 207 23.03 -6.99 -12.79
CA GLY A 207 24.17 -6.11 -12.69
C GLY A 207 23.81 -4.65 -12.37
N ILE A 208 22.59 -4.40 -11.84
CA ILE A 208 22.16 -3.06 -11.45
C ILE A 208 22.92 -2.64 -10.19
N SER A 209 23.12 -3.55 -9.24
CA SER A 209 23.85 -3.29 -7.99
C SER A 209 25.34 -2.93 -8.23
N ASP A 210 25.90 -3.32 -9.38
CA ASP A 210 27.28 -2.97 -9.77
C ASP A 210 27.37 -1.56 -10.38
N ARG A 211 26.24 -1.02 -10.85
CA ARG A 211 26.13 0.28 -11.49
C ARG A 211 25.70 1.41 -10.55
N GLY A 212 25.15 1.04 -9.41
CA GLY A 212 24.73 1.96 -8.37
C GLY A 212 24.02 1.28 -7.21
N PRO A 213 23.86 1.97 -6.08
CA PRO A 213 23.21 1.40 -4.92
C PRO A 213 21.72 1.12 -5.19
N VAL A 214 21.23 0.01 -4.63
CA VAL A 214 19.81 -0.34 -4.62
C VAL A 214 19.29 -0.18 -3.20
N HIS A 215 18.28 0.65 -3.03
CA HIS A 215 17.67 0.97 -1.76
C HIS A 215 16.21 0.53 -1.71
N PHE A 216 15.72 0.17 -0.52
CA PHE A 216 14.32 -0.11 -0.25
C PHE A 216 13.77 0.93 0.74
N VAL A 217 12.60 1.48 0.46
CA VAL A 217 11.89 2.43 1.32
C VAL A 217 10.51 1.87 1.64
N PRO A 218 10.16 1.71 2.92
CA PRO A 218 10.91 2.12 4.11
C PRO A 218 12.13 1.23 4.37
N PRO A 219 13.22 1.79 4.92
CA PRO A 219 14.39 1.01 5.32
C PRO A 219 14.07 0.17 6.55
N ARG A 220 14.82 -0.90 6.77
CA ARG A 220 14.68 -1.76 7.97
C ARG A 220 15.05 -1.04 9.28
N ARG A 221 15.87 0.02 9.21
CA ARG A 221 16.29 0.84 10.35
C ARG A 221 16.35 2.32 9.99
N ALA A 222 15.98 3.18 10.92
CA ALA A 222 16.01 4.62 10.76
C ALA A 222 17.40 5.17 10.38
N GLY A 223 18.48 4.52 10.84
CA GLY A 223 19.87 4.90 10.50
C GLY A 223 20.29 4.52 9.06
N ALA A 224 19.50 3.70 8.36
CA ALA A 224 19.77 3.25 6.98
C ALA A 224 18.93 4.01 5.94
N MET A 225 18.49 5.22 6.25
CA MET A 225 17.71 6.05 5.31
C MET A 225 18.57 6.43 4.10
N PRO A 226 18.11 6.07 2.86
CA PRO A 226 18.85 6.39 1.64
C PRO A 226 18.76 7.88 1.31
N ALA A 227 19.79 8.39 0.65
CA ALA A 227 19.74 9.72 0.07
C ALA A 227 18.82 9.75 -1.16
N VAL A 228 18.19 10.91 -1.42
CA VAL A 228 17.28 11.11 -2.54
C VAL A 228 17.60 12.42 -3.26
N GLY A 229 17.58 12.38 -4.60
CA GLY A 229 17.85 13.52 -5.47
C GLY A 229 17.71 13.18 -6.96
N PRO A 230 18.28 14.00 -7.85
CA PRO A 230 18.11 13.88 -9.31
C PRO A 230 18.64 12.59 -9.94
N ASN A 231 19.60 11.92 -9.28
CA ASN A 231 20.16 10.65 -9.77
C ASN A 231 19.37 9.43 -9.25
N THR A 232 18.40 9.63 -8.37
CA THR A 232 17.54 8.58 -7.83
C THR A 232 16.52 8.14 -8.90
N ARG A 233 16.52 6.85 -9.24
CA ARG A 233 15.51 6.19 -10.09
C ARG A 233 14.50 5.52 -9.18
N LEU A 234 13.26 6.02 -9.20
CA LEU A 234 12.18 5.59 -8.32
C LEU A 234 11.37 4.47 -8.97
N LEU A 235 11.30 3.31 -8.33
CA LEU A 235 10.53 2.16 -8.78
C LEU A 235 9.51 1.78 -7.71
N LEU A 236 8.22 1.97 -7.99
CA LEU A 236 7.15 1.70 -7.04
C LEU A 236 6.80 0.22 -7.02
N ALA A 237 6.70 -0.35 -5.83
CA ALA A 237 6.31 -1.75 -5.64
C ALA A 237 4.84 -1.91 -5.20
N GLN A 238 4.18 -0.81 -4.81
CA GLN A 238 2.79 -0.78 -4.35
C GLN A 238 1.99 0.31 -5.07
N PRO A 239 0.72 0.05 -5.46
CA PRO A 239 -0.09 0.94 -6.29
C PRO A 239 -0.68 2.15 -5.56
N PHE A 240 -0.66 2.16 -4.24
CA PHE A 240 -1.31 3.15 -3.39
C PHE A 240 -0.38 4.26 -2.87
N LEU A 241 0.84 4.37 -3.40
CA LEU A 241 1.89 5.29 -2.92
C LEU A 241 1.96 6.60 -3.71
N ALA A 242 0.80 7.20 -4.01
CA ALA A 242 0.74 8.40 -4.83
C ALA A 242 1.35 9.64 -4.16
N ASP A 243 1.10 9.85 -2.87
CA ASP A 243 1.66 10.98 -2.12
C ASP A 243 3.15 10.78 -1.85
N THR A 244 3.57 9.59 -1.51
CA THR A 244 5.00 9.24 -1.35
C THR A 244 5.78 9.49 -2.64
N ALA A 245 5.25 9.02 -3.79
CA ALA A 245 5.86 9.25 -5.09
C ALA A 245 5.99 10.75 -5.39
N ARG A 246 4.91 11.52 -5.19
CA ARG A 246 4.89 12.97 -5.38
C ARG A 246 5.94 13.70 -4.54
N VAL A 247 6.10 13.33 -3.27
CA VAL A 247 7.09 13.98 -2.38
C VAL A 247 8.52 13.59 -2.78
N LEU A 248 8.77 12.34 -3.22
CA LEU A 248 10.06 11.91 -3.75
C LEU A 248 10.41 12.62 -5.06
N GLU A 249 9.45 12.74 -5.99
CA GLU A 249 9.61 13.46 -7.26
C GLU A 249 9.89 14.95 -7.01
N ALA A 250 9.25 15.57 -6.02
CA ALA A 250 9.51 16.96 -5.61
C ALA A 250 10.95 17.15 -5.08
N ARG A 251 11.61 16.09 -4.62
CA ARG A 251 13.03 16.07 -4.24
C ARG A 251 13.98 15.75 -5.38
N GLY A 252 13.46 15.58 -6.59
CA GLY A 252 14.24 15.34 -7.81
C GLY A 252 14.30 13.89 -8.27
N ALA A 253 13.76 12.93 -7.52
CA ALA A 253 13.74 11.53 -7.95
C ALA A 253 12.93 11.36 -9.24
N LYS A 254 13.36 10.45 -10.12
CA LYS A 254 12.73 10.20 -11.41
C LYS A 254 12.01 8.86 -11.38
N ARG A 255 10.68 8.89 -11.41
CA ARG A 255 9.86 7.70 -11.44
C ARG A 255 10.06 6.93 -12.76
N LEU A 256 10.22 5.61 -12.63
CA LEU A 256 10.27 4.68 -13.74
C LEU A 256 8.84 4.20 -14.02
N PRO A 257 8.27 4.46 -15.21
CA PRO A 257 6.95 3.95 -15.58
C PRO A 257 6.99 2.43 -15.68
N ALA A 258 6.16 1.75 -14.89
CA ALA A 258 6.05 0.30 -14.91
C ALA A 258 4.73 -0.14 -14.27
N PRO A 259 4.13 -1.27 -14.69
CA PRO A 259 3.09 -1.93 -13.90
C PRO A 259 3.70 -2.48 -12.60
N PHE A 260 2.86 -2.83 -11.63
CA PHE A 260 3.34 -3.35 -10.35
C PHE A 260 3.77 -4.82 -10.46
N PRO A 261 4.72 -5.28 -9.60
CA PRO A 261 5.39 -6.58 -9.77
C PRO A 261 4.51 -7.75 -9.28
N LEU A 262 3.32 -7.91 -9.85
CA LEU A 262 2.40 -9.01 -9.58
C LEU A 262 2.38 -9.99 -10.76
N GLY A 263 2.53 -11.29 -10.47
CA GLY A 263 2.59 -12.34 -11.48
C GLY A 263 3.88 -12.35 -12.29
N ALA A 264 3.91 -13.18 -13.33
CA ALA A 264 5.07 -13.28 -14.22
C ALA A 264 5.21 -12.06 -15.13
N GLU A 265 4.09 -11.58 -15.71
CA GLU A 265 4.07 -10.46 -16.63
C GLU A 265 4.45 -9.15 -15.93
N GLY A 266 3.71 -8.78 -14.86
CA GLY A 266 3.97 -7.54 -14.15
C GLY A 266 5.37 -7.46 -13.56
N THR A 267 5.86 -8.54 -12.96
CA THR A 267 7.23 -8.60 -12.44
C THR A 267 8.27 -8.42 -13.55
N THR A 268 8.06 -9.03 -14.73
CA THR A 268 8.97 -8.89 -15.87
C THR A 268 9.02 -7.44 -16.35
N LEU A 269 7.86 -6.80 -16.56
CA LEU A 269 7.79 -5.42 -17.03
C LEU A 269 8.37 -4.43 -16.00
N TRP A 270 8.12 -4.67 -14.72
CA TRP A 270 8.66 -3.88 -13.62
C TRP A 270 10.20 -3.94 -13.57
N LEU A 271 10.78 -5.15 -13.69
CA LEU A 271 12.23 -5.32 -13.79
C LEU A 271 12.80 -4.74 -15.08
N GLN A 272 12.05 -4.80 -16.20
CA GLN A 272 12.47 -4.22 -17.48
C GLN A 272 12.61 -2.70 -17.39
N ALA A 273 11.73 -2.01 -16.68
CA ALA A 273 11.84 -0.57 -16.45
C ALA A 273 13.15 -0.21 -15.72
N ALA A 274 13.49 -0.97 -14.66
CA ALA A 274 14.77 -0.80 -13.98
C ALA A 274 15.96 -1.13 -14.90
N ALA A 275 15.92 -2.24 -15.61
CA ALA A 275 16.96 -2.67 -16.53
C ALA A 275 17.25 -1.62 -17.62
N THR A 276 16.19 -1.05 -18.19
CA THR A 276 16.30 0.03 -19.19
C THR A 276 16.96 1.28 -18.60
N ALA A 277 16.54 1.69 -17.40
CA ALA A 277 17.08 2.88 -16.73
C ALA A 277 18.58 2.74 -16.38
N PHE A 278 19.05 1.51 -16.18
CA PHE A 278 20.44 1.20 -15.87
C PHE A 278 21.22 0.62 -17.07
N ASN A 279 20.69 0.70 -18.29
CA ASN A 279 21.32 0.22 -19.52
C ASN A 279 21.78 -1.26 -19.44
N VAL A 280 20.94 -2.13 -18.88
CA VAL A 280 21.18 -3.58 -18.86
C VAL A 280 20.91 -4.12 -20.25
N ASP A 281 21.86 -4.89 -20.80
CA ASP A 281 21.69 -5.49 -22.12
C ASP A 281 20.61 -6.58 -22.13
N PRO A 282 19.93 -6.81 -23.28
CA PRO A 282 18.81 -7.76 -23.38
C PRO A 282 19.19 -9.20 -23.03
N ALA A 283 20.42 -9.64 -23.34
CA ALA A 283 20.87 -11.00 -23.06
C ALA A 283 21.06 -11.21 -21.55
N THR A 284 21.61 -10.24 -20.85
CA THR A 284 21.72 -10.26 -19.39
C THR A 284 20.34 -10.22 -18.73
N PHE A 285 19.41 -9.38 -19.24
CA PHE A 285 18.04 -9.34 -18.76
C PHE A 285 17.34 -10.70 -18.89
N GLU A 286 17.40 -11.30 -20.09
CA GLU A 286 16.78 -12.62 -20.33
C GLU A 286 17.41 -13.69 -19.43
N ARG A 287 18.71 -13.76 -19.33
CA ARG A 287 19.42 -14.72 -18.48
C ARG A 287 19.05 -14.61 -17.01
N ALA A 288 18.88 -13.38 -16.49
CA ALA A 288 18.52 -13.15 -15.10
C ALA A 288 17.05 -13.45 -14.80
N THR A 289 16.13 -13.18 -15.73
CA THR A 289 14.68 -13.24 -15.48
C THR A 289 14.02 -14.52 -15.97
N ALA A 290 14.54 -15.19 -17.02
CA ALA A 290 13.93 -16.38 -17.60
C ALA A 290 13.66 -17.50 -16.57
N PRO A 291 14.58 -17.85 -15.66
CA PRO A 291 14.33 -18.94 -14.70
C PRO A 291 13.18 -18.60 -13.73
N GLY A 292 13.11 -17.35 -13.24
CA GLY A 292 12.02 -16.90 -12.36
C GLY A 292 10.68 -16.87 -13.08
N ARG A 293 10.68 -16.33 -14.30
CA ARG A 293 9.50 -16.25 -15.16
C ARG A 293 8.93 -17.63 -15.49
N GLU A 294 9.78 -18.61 -15.76
CA GLU A 294 9.35 -19.98 -16.06
C GLU A 294 8.77 -20.67 -14.81
N ARG A 295 9.41 -20.52 -13.63
CA ARG A 295 8.83 -21.03 -12.38
C ARG A 295 7.44 -20.43 -12.11
N ALA A 296 7.29 -19.11 -12.29
CA ALA A 296 6.01 -18.46 -12.13
C ALA A 296 4.95 -19.01 -13.08
N ARG A 297 5.26 -19.15 -14.38
CA ARG A 297 4.35 -19.72 -15.38
C ARG A 297 3.93 -21.14 -15.04
N SER A 298 4.88 -21.98 -14.63
CA SER A 298 4.60 -23.36 -14.22
C SER A 298 3.69 -23.43 -13.00
N ALA A 299 3.91 -22.57 -11.99
CA ALA A 299 3.05 -22.48 -10.82
C ALA A 299 1.63 -21.98 -11.17
N LEU A 300 1.51 -21.05 -12.12
CA LEU A 300 0.23 -20.50 -12.58
C LEU A 300 -0.57 -21.50 -13.42
N ALA A 301 0.05 -22.41 -14.14
CA ALA A 301 -0.65 -23.34 -15.05
C ALA A 301 -1.73 -24.17 -14.32
N ARG A 302 -1.44 -24.66 -13.12
CA ARG A 302 -2.40 -25.41 -12.28
C ARG A 302 -3.58 -24.53 -11.85
N GLN A 303 -3.30 -23.31 -11.45
CA GLN A 303 -4.33 -22.37 -10.96
C GLN A 303 -5.18 -21.86 -12.11
N ARG A 304 -4.59 -21.64 -13.28
CA ARG A 304 -5.28 -21.23 -14.48
C ARG A 304 -6.41 -22.21 -14.86
N ALA A 305 -6.16 -23.51 -14.81
CA ALA A 305 -7.17 -24.52 -15.09
C ALA A 305 -8.43 -24.42 -14.21
N GLN A 306 -8.32 -23.80 -13.03
CA GLN A 306 -9.41 -23.62 -12.08
C GLN A 306 -10.09 -22.24 -12.19
N LEU A 307 -9.36 -21.25 -12.67
CA LEU A 307 -9.77 -19.83 -12.67
C LEU A 307 -10.18 -19.34 -14.06
N GLU A 308 -9.70 -19.98 -15.15
CA GLU A 308 -10.02 -19.58 -16.51
C GLU A 308 -11.52 -19.54 -16.79
N GLY A 309 -12.00 -18.43 -17.34
CA GLY A 309 -13.42 -18.19 -17.62
C GLY A 309 -14.27 -17.83 -16.40
N LYS A 310 -13.73 -17.93 -15.17
CA LYS A 310 -14.43 -17.53 -13.96
C LYS A 310 -14.61 -16.01 -13.90
N ARG A 311 -15.77 -15.56 -13.40
CA ARG A 311 -16.14 -14.15 -13.31
C ARG A 311 -15.77 -13.59 -11.94
N ILE A 312 -15.16 -12.40 -11.91
CA ILE A 312 -14.73 -11.76 -10.67
C ILE A 312 -15.21 -10.30 -10.61
N PHE A 313 -15.63 -9.90 -9.40
CA PHE A 313 -16.03 -8.54 -9.05
C PHE A 313 -15.11 -8.01 -7.94
N PHE A 314 -14.64 -6.78 -8.07
CA PHE A 314 -13.83 -6.11 -7.05
C PHE A 314 -14.58 -4.94 -6.44
N PHE A 315 -14.83 -5.01 -5.14
CA PHE A 315 -15.21 -3.84 -4.36
C PHE A 315 -13.98 -2.96 -4.10
N PRO A 316 -14.13 -1.63 -4.10
CA PRO A 316 -13.03 -0.71 -3.82
C PRO A 316 -12.64 -0.76 -2.34
N ASP A 317 -11.39 -1.15 -2.04
CA ASP A 317 -10.92 -1.29 -0.66
C ASP A 317 -9.43 -0.94 -0.49
N SER A 318 -8.53 -1.64 -1.18
CA SER A 318 -7.09 -1.63 -0.91
C SER A 318 -6.23 -0.91 -1.94
N GLN A 319 -6.79 -0.46 -3.05
CA GLN A 319 -6.09 0.03 -4.24
C GLN A 319 -5.20 -1.03 -4.94
N LEU A 320 -5.19 -2.28 -4.46
CA LEU A 320 -4.56 -3.41 -5.14
C LEU A 320 -5.44 -3.99 -6.26
N GLU A 321 -6.70 -3.58 -6.35
CA GLU A 321 -7.72 -4.16 -7.21
C GLU A 321 -7.30 -4.13 -8.70
N ILE A 322 -6.74 -3.00 -9.17
CA ILE A 322 -6.35 -2.83 -10.57
C ILE A 322 -5.18 -3.74 -10.98
N PRO A 323 -4.02 -3.76 -10.29
CA PRO A 323 -2.95 -4.66 -10.64
C PRO A 323 -3.30 -6.15 -10.45
N ILE A 324 -4.13 -6.48 -9.47
CA ILE A 324 -4.62 -7.85 -9.28
C ILE A 324 -5.60 -8.24 -10.41
N ALA A 325 -6.49 -7.35 -10.81
CA ALA A 325 -7.40 -7.58 -11.92
C ALA A 325 -6.64 -7.83 -13.23
N ARG A 326 -5.60 -7.01 -13.53
CA ARG A 326 -4.70 -7.25 -14.66
C ARG A 326 -4.09 -8.64 -14.59
N PHE A 327 -3.49 -9.02 -13.45
CA PHE A 327 -2.88 -10.32 -13.24
C PHE A 327 -3.87 -11.46 -13.47
N LEU A 328 -5.07 -11.41 -12.85
CA LEU A 328 -6.07 -12.46 -12.96
C LEU A 328 -6.65 -12.59 -14.38
N ALA A 329 -6.85 -11.47 -15.06
CA ALA A 329 -7.37 -11.50 -16.43
C ALA A 329 -6.34 -12.01 -17.43
N ARG A 330 -5.11 -11.49 -17.39
CA ARG A 330 -4.11 -11.77 -18.41
C ARG A 330 -3.35 -13.07 -18.21
N GLU A 331 -3.04 -13.40 -16.95
CA GLU A 331 -2.23 -14.60 -16.66
C GLU A 331 -3.07 -15.83 -16.29
N LEU A 332 -4.30 -15.63 -15.81
CA LEU A 332 -5.19 -16.71 -15.36
C LEU A 332 -6.50 -16.83 -16.16
N GLY A 333 -6.78 -15.89 -17.07
CA GLY A 333 -7.94 -15.96 -17.96
C GLY A 333 -9.28 -15.68 -17.27
N MET A 334 -9.30 -15.00 -16.12
CA MET A 334 -10.54 -14.62 -15.46
C MET A 334 -11.25 -13.47 -16.20
N GLN A 335 -12.58 -13.44 -16.07
CA GLN A 335 -13.43 -12.42 -16.66
C GLN A 335 -13.76 -11.35 -15.60
N LEU A 336 -13.33 -10.11 -15.85
CA LEU A 336 -13.61 -8.97 -14.98
C LEU A 336 -15.04 -8.48 -15.20
N THR A 337 -15.87 -8.49 -14.16
CA THR A 337 -17.23 -7.93 -14.23
C THR A 337 -17.25 -6.45 -13.89
N GLU A 338 -16.57 -6.07 -12.81
CA GLU A 338 -16.31 -4.69 -12.41
C GLU A 338 -15.03 -4.66 -11.55
N VAL A 339 -14.21 -3.62 -11.70
CA VAL A 339 -13.03 -3.38 -10.89
C VAL A 339 -13.18 -2.03 -10.20
N GLY A 340 -13.54 -2.08 -8.91
CA GLY A 340 -13.63 -0.91 -8.05
C GLY A 340 -12.27 -0.54 -7.47
N SER A 341 -12.02 0.77 -7.33
CA SER A 341 -10.87 1.29 -6.58
C SER A 341 -11.30 2.48 -5.75
N PRO A 342 -10.87 2.61 -4.48
CA PRO A 342 -11.23 3.78 -3.68
C PRO A 342 -10.72 5.09 -4.28
N TYR A 343 -9.57 5.04 -4.97
CA TYR A 343 -8.96 6.16 -5.67
C TYR A 343 -8.31 5.69 -6.97
N LEU A 344 -8.69 6.33 -8.07
CA LEU A 344 -8.14 6.05 -9.39
C LEU A 344 -7.15 7.14 -9.78
N HIS A 345 -5.92 7.04 -9.32
CA HIS A 345 -4.84 7.92 -9.74
C HIS A 345 -4.35 7.56 -11.14
N ARG A 346 -5.05 8.05 -12.18
CA ARG A 346 -4.84 7.65 -13.59
C ARG A 346 -3.39 7.74 -14.05
N GLN A 347 -2.71 8.83 -13.69
CA GLN A 347 -1.30 9.01 -14.05
C GLN A 347 -0.37 8.03 -13.31
N HIS A 348 -0.70 7.70 -12.06
CA HIS A 348 0.06 6.78 -11.24
C HIS A 348 -0.14 5.31 -11.65
N LEU A 349 -1.31 4.99 -12.20
CA LEU A 349 -1.72 3.65 -12.62
C LEU A 349 -1.71 3.47 -14.15
N ALA A 350 -1.11 4.41 -14.91
CA ALA A 350 -1.22 4.43 -16.37
C ALA A 350 -0.80 3.11 -17.02
N GLU A 351 0.31 2.53 -16.58
CA GLU A 351 0.88 1.30 -17.12
C GLU A 351 -0.01 0.07 -16.80
N GLU A 352 -0.64 0.03 -15.63
CA GLU A 352 -1.60 -1.02 -15.28
C GLU A 352 -2.90 -0.90 -16.07
N LEU A 353 -3.43 0.33 -16.15
CA LEU A 353 -4.66 0.61 -16.89
C LEU A 353 -4.54 0.28 -18.38
N ALA A 354 -3.37 0.51 -18.97
CA ALA A 354 -3.08 0.17 -20.36
C ALA A 354 -3.06 -1.36 -20.62
N LEU A 355 -2.84 -2.16 -19.59
CA LEU A 355 -2.81 -3.61 -19.67
C LEU A 355 -4.15 -4.28 -19.35
N LEU A 356 -5.14 -3.54 -18.85
CA LEU A 356 -6.46 -4.11 -18.60
C LEU A 356 -7.15 -4.50 -19.92
N PRO A 357 -7.95 -5.58 -19.93
CA PRO A 357 -8.76 -5.95 -21.07
C PRO A 357 -9.66 -4.81 -21.55
N ALA A 358 -9.80 -4.65 -22.86
CA ALA A 358 -10.70 -3.65 -23.43
C ALA A 358 -12.13 -3.84 -22.92
N GLY A 359 -12.82 -2.75 -22.58
CA GLY A 359 -14.18 -2.79 -22.06
C GLY A 359 -14.30 -3.14 -20.58
N THR A 360 -13.18 -3.24 -19.82
CA THR A 360 -13.22 -3.40 -18.38
C THR A 360 -14.02 -2.25 -17.74
N VAL A 361 -15.05 -2.59 -16.95
CA VAL A 361 -15.81 -1.61 -16.18
C VAL A 361 -15.01 -1.23 -14.93
N LEU A 362 -14.74 0.06 -14.79
CA LEU A 362 -14.06 0.61 -13.62
C LEU A 362 -15.02 1.44 -12.77
N SER A 363 -14.92 1.33 -11.46
CA SER A 363 -15.60 2.23 -10.52
C SER A 363 -14.58 2.89 -9.58
N GLU A 364 -14.77 4.20 -9.31
CA GLU A 364 -13.94 5.01 -8.42
C GLU A 364 -14.76 5.54 -7.26
N GLY A 365 -14.27 5.32 -6.05
CA GLY A 365 -14.97 5.70 -4.83
C GLY A 365 -15.86 4.59 -4.30
N GLN A 366 -16.65 4.91 -3.29
CA GLN A 366 -17.50 3.93 -2.60
C GLN A 366 -18.94 4.42 -2.45
N ASP A 367 -19.86 3.54 -2.77
CA ASP A 367 -21.27 3.56 -2.41
C ASP A 367 -21.67 2.09 -2.28
N VAL A 368 -21.59 1.60 -1.05
CA VAL A 368 -21.74 0.16 -0.74
C VAL A 368 -23.03 -0.43 -1.27
N GLU A 369 -24.15 0.28 -1.12
CA GLU A 369 -25.47 -0.22 -1.57
C GLU A 369 -25.50 -0.40 -3.09
N LYS A 370 -25.11 0.61 -3.85
CA LYS A 370 -25.07 0.53 -5.30
C LYS A 370 -24.10 -0.52 -5.82
N GLN A 371 -22.96 -0.66 -5.18
CA GLN A 371 -21.96 -1.66 -5.53
C GLN A 371 -22.45 -3.07 -5.24
N LEU A 372 -23.13 -3.29 -4.12
CA LEU A 372 -23.81 -4.56 -3.81
C LEU A 372 -24.87 -4.92 -4.86
N ASP A 373 -25.69 -3.97 -5.27
CA ASP A 373 -26.71 -4.21 -6.30
C ASP A 373 -26.10 -4.60 -7.64
N ARG A 374 -25.00 -3.94 -8.06
CA ARG A 374 -24.29 -4.31 -9.28
C ARG A 374 -23.59 -5.68 -9.15
N CYS A 375 -23.00 -5.97 -8.01
CA CYS A 375 -22.39 -7.28 -7.74
C CYS A 375 -23.44 -8.40 -7.81
N ARG A 376 -24.61 -8.21 -7.18
CA ARG A 376 -25.72 -9.16 -7.22
C ARG A 376 -26.24 -9.36 -8.65
N ALA A 377 -26.41 -8.27 -9.41
CA ALA A 377 -26.83 -8.33 -10.82
C ALA A 377 -25.79 -9.04 -11.70
N ALA A 378 -24.50 -8.79 -11.46
CA ALA A 378 -23.41 -9.40 -12.19
C ALA A 378 -23.24 -10.89 -11.90
N ARG A 379 -23.62 -11.39 -10.71
CA ARG A 379 -23.45 -12.78 -10.27
C ARG A 379 -22.05 -13.33 -10.55
N PRO A 380 -20.98 -12.75 -9.99
CA PRO A 380 -19.63 -13.25 -10.19
C PRO A 380 -19.44 -14.62 -9.51
N ASP A 381 -18.47 -15.40 -9.98
CA ASP A 381 -18.05 -16.63 -9.30
C ASP A 381 -17.34 -16.30 -7.98
N ILE A 382 -16.66 -15.13 -7.90
CA ILE A 382 -15.98 -14.65 -6.72
C ILE A 382 -16.07 -13.12 -6.62
N ALA A 383 -16.29 -12.61 -5.42
CA ALA A 383 -16.26 -11.18 -5.09
C ALA A 383 -15.10 -10.88 -4.15
N VAL A 384 -14.25 -9.92 -4.52
CA VAL A 384 -13.18 -9.40 -3.65
C VAL A 384 -13.76 -8.22 -2.87
N CYS A 385 -13.73 -8.29 -1.53
CA CYS A 385 -14.36 -7.28 -0.69
C CYS A 385 -13.71 -7.17 0.69
N GLY A 386 -14.04 -6.11 1.41
CA GLY A 386 -13.75 -5.97 2.84
C GLY A 386 -14.51 -6.97 3.71
N LEU A 387 -14.07 -7.13 4.95
CA LEU A 387 -14.65 -8.10 5.90
C LEU A 387 -16.14 -7.86 6.17
N GLY A 388 -16.58 -6.61 6.22
CA GLY A 388 -17.97 -6.26 6.50
C GLY A 388 -18.94 -6.74 5.42
N LEU A 389 -18.49 -6.80 4.16
CA LEU A 389 -19.31 -7.26 3.03
C LEU A 389 -19.25 -8.78 2.82
N ALA A 390 -18.22 -9.45 3.33
CA ALA A 390 -18.03 -10.88 3.10
C ALA A 390 -19.18 -11.72 3.67
N ASN A 391 -19.55 -11.51 4.93
CA ASN A 391 -20.59 -12.29 5.58
C ASN A 391 -21.96 -12.19 4.90
N PRO A 392 -22.52 -10.99 4.57
CA PRO A 392 -23.79 -10.91 3.85
C PRO A 392 -23.73 -11.54 2.46
N LEU A 393 -22.63 -11.36 1.71
CA LEU A 393 -22.47 -11.96 0.38
C LEU A 393 -22.38 -13.49 0.46
N GLU A 394 -21.67 -14.05 1.45
CA GLU A 394 -21.59 -15.50 1.65
C GLU A 394 -22.95 -16.08 2.09
N ALA A 395 -23.71 -15.37 2.92
CA ALA A 395 -25.08 -15.76 3.29
C ALA A 395 -26.02 -15.82 2.07
N GLU A 396 -25.81 -14.97 1.07
CA GLU A 396 -26.49 -14.98 -0.23
C GLU A 396 -25.95 -16.08 -1.18
N GLY A 397 -24.95 -16.85 -0.77
CA GLY A 397 -24.36 -17.93 -1.54
C GLY A 397 -23.28 -17.48 -2.54
N MET A 398 -22.74 -16.27 -2.43
CA MET A 398 -21.57 -15.85 -3.20
C MET A 398 -20.27 -16.35 -2.55
N THR A 399 -19.26 -16.60 -3.36
CA THR A 399 -17.91 -16.85 -2.84
C THR A 399 -17.20 -15.53 -2.69
N THR A 400 -16.60 -15.29 -1.53
CA THR A 400 -15.85 -14.07 -1.27
C THR A 400 -14.34 -14.32 -1.13
N LYS A 401 -13.57 -13.28 -1.40
CA LYS A 401 -12.15 -13.16 -1.09
C LYS A 401 -11.90 -11.87 -0.33
N TRP A 402 -11.33 -11.97 0.84
CA TRP A 402 -11.05 -10.81 1.66
C TRP A 402 -9.86 -10.02 1.13
N SER A 403 -10.08 -8.75 0.83
CA SER A 403 -9.04 -7.83 0.33
C SER A 403 -7.90 -7.63 1.33
N ILE A 404 -8.18 -7.64 2.62
CA ILE A 404 -7.17 -7.49 3.68
C ILE A 404 -6.10 -8.60 3.61
N GLU A 405 -6.47 -9.81 3.23
CA GLU A 405 -5.52 -10.92 3.11
C GLU A 405 -4.48 -10.67 2.01
N LEU A 406 -4.86 -9.93 0.95
CA LEU A 406 -3.97 -9.58 -0.16
C LEU A 406 -2.88 -8.58 0.24
N VAL A 407 -3.12 -7.77 1.26
CA VAL A 407 -2.13 -6.80 1.76
C VAL A 407 -1.13 -7.46 2.71
N PHE A 408 -1.56 -8.45 3.48
CA PHE A 408 -0.69 -9.13 4.45
C PHE A 408 0.11 -10.29 3.87
N THR A 409 -0.35 -10.85 2.75
CA THR A 409 0.34 -11.96 2.09
C THR A 409 1.44 -11.43 1.18
N PRO A 410 2.63 -12.06 1.15
CA PRO A 410 3.62 -11.79 0.11
C PRO A 410 3.05 -12.13 -1.26
N ILE A 411 2.83 -11.14 -2.13
CA ILE A 411 2.20 -11.34 -3.44
C ILE A 411 3.04 -10.84 -4.62
N GLN A 412 4.13 -10.11 -4.33
CA GLN A 412 4.97 -9.50 -5.35
C GLN A 412 6.10 -10.44 -5.79
N GLY A 413 6.45 -10.38 -7.05
CA GLY A 413 7.57 -11.12 -7.62
C GLY A 413 7.17 -12.42 -8.32
N TYR A 414 8.17 -13.08 -8.89
CA TYR A 414 7.99 -14.34 -9.59
C TYR A 414 7.62 -15.50 -8.66
N ASP A 415 8.33 -15.57 -7.52
CA ASP A 415 8.22 -16.71 -6.61
C ASP A 415 6.86 -16.75 -5.88
N GLN A 416 6.18 -15.60 -5.75
CA GLN A 416 4.86 -15.47 -5.13
C GLN A 416 3.68 -15.58 -6.12
N ALA A 417 3.94 -15.69 -7.43
CA ALA A 417 2.87 -15.69 -8.43
C ALA A 417 1.88 -16.84 -8.24
N GLY A 418 2.38 -18.05 -7.92
CA GLY A 418 1.55 -19.22 -7.64
C GLY A 418 0.68 -19.06 -6.40
N ASP A 419 1.26 -18.54 -5.32
CA ASP A 419 0.56 -18.30 -4.04
C ASP A 419 -0.52 -17.23 -4.22
N LEU A 420 -0.21 -16.15 -4.95
CA LEU A 420 -1.20 -15.12 -5.29
C LEU A 420 -2.41 -15.74 -6.04
N ALA A 421 -2.16 -16.56 -7.05
CA ALA A 421 -3.23 -17.24 -7.78
C ALA A 421 -4.03 -18.21 -6.89
N GLU A 422 -3.37 -18.91 -5.96
CA GLU A 422 -4.04 -19.83 -5.03
C GLU A 422 -5.00 -19.10 -4.08
N LEU A 423 -4.73 -17.85 -3.71
CA LEU A 423 -5.64 -17.04 -2.90
C LEU A 423 -7.04 -16.90 -3.54
N PHE A 424 -7.13 -16.98 -4.86
CA PHE A 424 -8.40 -16.89 -5.61
C PHE A 424 -8.99 -18.26 -5.95
N SER A 425 -8.19 -19.29 -6.20
CA SER A 425 -8.69 -20.65 -6.49
C SER A 425 -9.19 -21.35 -5.23
N ARG A 426 -8.55 -21.15 -4.08
CA ARG A 426 -8.88 -21.79 -2.80
C ARG A 426 -10.33 -21.56 -2.35
N PRO A 427 -10.89 -20.32 -2.36
CA PRO A 427 -12.29 -20.09 -2.00
C PRO A 427 -13.28 -20.85 -2.90
N LEU A 428 -13.03 -20.89 -4.22
CA LEU A 428 -13.87 -21.61 -5.18
C LEU A 428 -13.84 -23.13 -4.93
N LEU A 429 -12.66 -23.71 -4.68
CA LEU A 429 -12.51 -25.13 -4.35
C LEU A 429 -13.16 -25.50 -3.02
N ARG A 430 -13.08 -24.63 -2.01
CA ARG A 430 -13.74 -24.84 -0.72
C ARG A 430 -15.25 -24.91 -0.89
N ARG A 431 -15.83 -24.01 -1.67
CA ARG A 431 -17.27 -24.03 -1.96
C ARG A 431 -17.72 -25.33 -2.63
N LEU A 432 -16.99 -25.82 -3.63
CA LEU A 432 -17.32 -27.07 -4.30
C LEU A 432 -17.34 -28.25 -3.33
N LYS A 433 -16.44 -28.30 -2.33
CA LYS A 433 -16.43 -29.33 -1.28
C LYS A 433 -17.55 -29.22 -0.26
N LEU A 434 -18.13 -28.05 -0.07
CA LEU A 434 -19.24 -27.83 0.89
C LEU A 434 -20.61 -28.12 0.25
N VAL A 435 -20.68 -28.13 -1.07
CA VAL A 435 -21.93 -28.41 -1.82
C VAL A 435 -22.00 -29.87 -2.30
N ALA A 436 -20.88 -30.58 -2.32
CA ALA A 436 -20.78 -32.01 -2.61
C ALA A 436 -21.01 -32.84 -1.34
#